data_32fc67e30905765376fed87893aef71e
#
_entry.id   32fc67e30905765376fed87893aef71e
#
_cell.length_a   1.000
_cell.length_b   1.000
_cell.length_c   1.000
_cell.angle_alpha   90.00
_cell.angle_beta   90.00
_cell.angle_gamma   90.00
#
_symmetry.space_group_name_H-M   'P 1'
#
loop_
_entity.id
_entity.type
_entity.pdbx_description
1 polymer ?
#
loop_
_entity_poly.entity_id
_entity_poly.type
_entity_poly.pdbx_seq_one_letter_code
_entity_poly.pdbx_strand_id
1 'polypeptide(L)'
;MGVQLVSDVNVKAVSGYAPEDAALLCAVGRLVCAWTMLEQSLEAKIGLLREGMGDVRVVGARTRPSMAKLMTELRTMVAMRDRRNASALTEISAIERDMQRIDRFRALIIQGFHQPEEGGFTCRDGRNNIQHVAFDQLDGEISALESVANRLLAV
;
A
#
# COMPACT_ATOMS: atom_id res chain seq x y z
N MET A 1 16.34 -30.22 -28.09
CA MET A 1 15.41 -29.37 -28.91
C MET A 1 14.13 -28.94 -28.22
N GLY A 2 13.96 -29.14 -26.93
CA GLY A 2 12.70 -28.84 -26.23
C GLY A 2 12.65 -27.57 -25.38
N VAL A 3 13.71 -26.78 -25.31
CA VAL A 3 13.81 -25.67 -24.36
C VAL A 3 13.45 -24.30 -24.99
N GLN A 4 13.45 -24.19 -26.30
CA GLN A 4 13.23 -22.91 -26.98
C GLN A 4 11.76 -22.51 -27.13
N LEU A 5 10.83 -23.46 -27.13
CA LEU A 5 9.39 -23.20 -27.28
C LEU A 5 8.73 -22.65 -26.01
N VAL A 6 9.24 -22.96 -24.83
CA VAL A 6 8.68 -22.47 -23.55
C VAL A 6 9.11 -21.04 -23.28
N SER A 7 10.29 -20.64 -23.73
CA SER A 7 10.79 -19.27 -23.60
C SER A 7 10.00 -18.27 -24.44
N ASP A 8 9.61 -18.66 -25.67
CA ASP A 8 8.91 -17.75 -26.58
C ASP A 8 7.45 -17.46 -26.17
N VAL A 9 6.79 -18.44 -25.55
CA VAL A 9 5.42 -18.24 -25.03
C VAL A 9 5.42 -17.31 -23.82
N ASN A 10 6.42 -17.42 -22.97
CA ASN A 10 6.51 -16.58 -21.76
C ASN A 10 6.94 -15.15 -22.09
N VAL A 11 7.81 -14.96 -23.05
CA VAL A 11 8.24 -13.64 -23.53
C VAL A 11 7.07 -12.91 -24.23
N LYS A 12 6.22 -13.61 -24.98
CA LYS A 12 5.04 -13.00 -25.60
C LYS A 12 3.96 -12.61 -24.59
N ALA A 13 3.79 -13.37 -23.50
CA ALA A 13 2.83 -13.03 -22.45
C ALA A 13 3.29 -11.81 -21.63
N VAL A 14 4.61 -11.63 -21.46
CA VAL A 14 5.19 -10.47 -20.76
C VAL A 14 5.44 -9.30 -21.70
N SER A 15 5.61 -9.53 -22.99
CA SER A 15 5.84 -8.49 -24.00
C SER A 15 4.56 -7.85 -24.56
N GLY A 16 3.41 -8.06 -23.90
CA GLY A 16 2.19 -7.31 -24.18
C GLY A 16 2.28 -5.83 -23.78
N TYR A 17 3.35 -5.45 -23.08
CA TYR A 17 3.62 -4.06 -22.71
C TYR A 17 4.64 -3.45 -23.68
N ALA A 18 4.22 -2.40 -24.35
CA ALA A 18 5.10 -1.61 -25.19
C ALA A 18 6.13 -0.85 -24.32
N PRO A 19 7.29 -0.44 -24.89
CA PRO A 19 8.26 0.37 -24.15
C PRO A 19 7.68 1.67 -23.55
N GLU A 20 6.67 2.24 -24.18
CA GLU A 20 5.93 3.39 -23.68
C GLU A 20 5.14 3.12 -22.40
N ASP A 21 4.87 1.85 -22.08
CA ASP A 21 4.19 1.45 -20.84
C ASP A 21 5.14 1.39 -19.64
N ALA A 22 6.43 1.63 -19.83
CA ALA A 22 7.42 1.62 -18.75
C ALA A 22 7.09 2.62 -17.64
N ALA A 23 6.56 3.80 -17.99
CA ALA A 23 6.14 4.80 -17.03
C ALA A 23 4.98 4.30 -16.16
N LEU A 24 4.02 3.61 -16.75
CA LEU A 24 2.90 2.96 -16.03
C LEU A 24 3.41 1.90 -15.06
N LEU A 25 4.24 0.98 -15.54
CA LEU A 25 4.78 -0.12 -14.72
C LEU A 25 5.63 0.43 -13.57
N CYS A 26 6.43 1.46 -13.81
CA CYS A 26 7.21 2.15 -12.79
C CYS A 26 6.32 2.80 -11.73
N ALA A 27 5.28 3.53 -12.12
CA ALA A 27 4.38 4.21 -11.21
C ALA A 27 3.57 3.21 -10.35
N VAL A 28 3.03 2.15 -10.96
CA VAL A 28 2.33 1.09 -10.23
C VAL A 28 3.29 0.36 -9.29
N GLY A 29 4.51 0.05 -9.74
CA GLY A 29 5.55 -0.56 -8.90
C GLY A 29 5.92 0.31 -7.70
N ARG A 30 6.04 1.63 -7.89
CA ARG A 30 6.27 2.59 -6.79
C ARG A 30 5.14 2.55 -5.76
N LEU A 31 3.88 2.50 -6.18
CA LEU A 31 2.74 2.40 -5.27
C LEU A 31 2.79 1.12 -4.44
N VAL A 32 3.06 -0.01 -5.08
CA VAL A 32 3.16 -1.31 -4.40
C VAL A 32 4.31 -1.33 -3.40
N CYS A 33 5.49 -0.85 -3.81
CA CYS A 33 6.66 -0.79 -2.92
C CYS A 33 6.44 0.19 -1.76
N ALA A 34 5.90 1.38 -2.01
CA ALA A 34 5.62 2.37 -0.98
C ALA A 34 4.63 1.85 0.07
N TRP A 35 3.60 1.14 -0.35
CA TRP A 35 2.66 0.49 0.57
C TRP A 35 3.35 -0.55 1.46
N THR A 36 4.16 -1.42 0.87
CA THR A 36 4.89 -2.46 1.61
C THR A 36 5.89 -1.86 2.59
N MET A 37 6.58 -0.79 2.18
CA MET A 37 7.51 -0.07 3.07
C MET A 37 6.77 0.58 4.25
N LEU A 38 5.57 1.11 4.02
CA LEU A 38 4.73 1.65 5.07
C LEU A 38 4.31 0.57 6.08
N GLU A 39 3.89 -0.61 5.60
CA GLU A 39 3.56 -1.75 6.46
C GLU A 39 4.75 -2.14 7.34
N GLN A 40 5.94 -2.23 6.77
CA GLN A 40 7.16 -2.57 7.50
C GLN A 40 7.51 -1.51 8.55
N SER A 41 7.40 -0.23 8.19
CA SER A 41 7.67 0.88 9.11
C SER A 41 6.69 0.91 10.28
N LEU A 42 5.42 0.63 10.00
CA LEU A 42 4.38 0.56 11.04
C LEU A 42 4.61 -0.62 11.98
N GLU A 43 4.96 -1.77 11.42
CA GLU A 43 5.28 -2.98 12.21
C GLU A 43 6.49 -2.74 13.13
N ALA A 44 7.55 -2.10 12.60
CA ALA A 44 8.72 -1.71 13.40
C ALA A 44 8.36 -0.72 14.52
N LYS A 45 7.53 0.29 14.22
CA LYS A 45 7.07 1.27 15.20
C LYS A 45 6.27 0.61 16.34
N ILE A 46 5.36 -0.30 15.99
CA ILE A 46 4.59 -1.06 16.99
C ILE A 46 5.53 -1.88 17.87
N GLY A 47 6.54 -2.52 17.28
CA GLY A 47 7.57 -3.25 18.03
C GLY A 47 8.28 -2.39 19.05
N LEU A 48 8.71 -1.19 18.65
CA LEU A 48 9.36 -0.22 19.57
C LEU A 48 8.43 0.25 20.69
N LEU A 49 7.16 0.49 20.39
CA LEU A 49 6.17 0.87 21.41
C LEU A 49 5.93 -0.25 22.42
N ARG A 50 5.87 -1.49 21.97
CA ARG A 50 5.75 -2.67 22.84
C ARG A 50 6.94 -2.80 23.77
N GLU A 51 8.15 -2.68 23.27
CA GLU A 51 9.38 -2.71 24.07
C GLU A 51 9.36 -1.62 25.15
N GLY A 52 8.99 -0.39 24.78
CA GLY A 52 8.87 0.73 25.72
C GLY A 52 7.80 0.53 26.80
N MET A 53 6.82 -0.34 26.57
CA MET A 53 5.76 -0.70 27.51
C MET A 53 6.06 -1.98 28.30
N GLY A 54 7.25 -2.57 28.12
CA GLY A 54 7.68 -3.80 28.81
C GLY A 54 7.03 -5.07 28.27
N ASP A 55 6.39 -5.03 27.12
CA ASP A 55 5.83 -6.20 26.45
C ASP A 55 6.91 -6.94 25.67
N VAL A 56 7.52 -7.91 26.33
CA VAL A 56 8.61 -8.75 25.77
C VAL A 56 8.11 -9.98 25.01
N ARG A 57 6.82 -10.06 24.68
CA ARG A 57 6.30 -11.20 23.93
C ARG A 57 6.79 -11.16 22.50
N VAL A 58 7.88 -11.84 22.23
CA VAL A 58 8.29 -12.24 20.87
C VAL A 58 7.33 -13.31 20.40
N VAL A 59 6.15 -12.91 20.00
CA VAL A 59 5.27 -13.82 19.29
C VAL A 59 5.74 -13.83 17.83
N GLY A 60 6.47 -14.87 17.46
CA GLY A 60 6.70 -15.17 16.06
C GLY A 60 5.35 -15.38 15.39
N ALA A 61 4.79 -14.32 14.83
CA ALA A 61 3.57 -14.40 14.05
C ALA A 61 3.84 -15.32 12.84
N ARG A 62 3.10 -16.42 12.74
CA ARG A 62 3.18 -17.32 11.59
C ARG A 62 2.68 -16.67 10.31
N THR A 63 1.92 -15.60 10.42
CA THR A 63 1.35 -14.84 9.32
C THR A 63 1.61 -13.35 9.51
N ARG A 64 1.91 -12.70 8.39
CA ARG A 64 2.09 -11.25 8.37
C ARG A 64 0.76 -10.56 8.71
N PRO A 65 0.73 -9.62 9.67
CA PRO A 65 -0.50 -8.90 10.01
C PRO A 65 -0.94 -7.99 8.86
N SER A 66 -2.26 -7.83 8.71
CA SER A 66 -2.83 -6.87 7.76
C SER A 66 -2.61 -5.43 8.24
N MET A 67 -2.64 -4.48 7.29
CA MET A 67 -2.55 -3.05 7.61
C MET A 67 -3.63 -2.62 8.61
N ALA A 68 -4.87 -3.09 8.46
CA ALA A 68 -5.96 -2.79 9.38
C ALA A 68 -5.68 -3.26 10.80
N LYS A 69 -5.10 -4.45 10.93
CA LYS A 69 -4.70 -5.00 12.25
C LYS A 69 -3.57 -4.18 12.88
N LEU A 70 -2.56 -3.81 12.09
CA LEU A 70 -1.46 -2.95 12.54
C LEU A 70 -1.96 -1.59 13.03
N MET A 71 -2.89 -0.97 12.32
CA MET A 71 -3.48 0.31 12.71
C MET A 71 -4.31 0.21 13.99
N THR A 72 -5.08 -0.85 14.14
CA THR A 72 -5.85 -1.10 15.38
C THR A 72 -4.92 -1.25 16.56
N GLU A 73 -3.82 -1.96 16.40
CA GLU A 73 -2.81 -2.16 17.44
C GLU A 73 -2.09 -0.85 17.79
N LEU A 74 -1.67 -0.07 16.79
CA LEU A 74 -1.09 1.25 16.99
C LEU A 74 -2.02 2.16 17.80
N ARG A 75 -3.30 2.22 17.42
CA ARG A 75 -4.31 3.01 18.14
C ARG A 75 -4.40 2.61 19.61
N THR A 76 -4.46 1.31 19.87
CA THR A 76 -4.53 0.77 21.25
C THR A 76 -3.32 1.18 22.05
N MET A 77 -2.13 1.06 21.49
CA MET A 77 -0.88 1.37 22.19
C MET A 77 -0.72 2.87 22.46
N VAL A 78 -1.07 3.72 21.49
CA VAL A 78 -1.05 5.17 21.66
C VAL A 78 -2.09 5.61 22.71
N ALA A 79 -3.27 5.03 22.71
CA ALA A 79 -4.28 5.29 23.73
C ALA A 79 -3.83 4.89 25.14
N MET A 80 -3.05 3.83 25.28
CA MET A 80 -2.48 3.40 26.56
C MET A 80 -1.34 4.32 27.00
N ARG A 81 -0.47 4.74 26.09
CA ARG A 81 0.66 5.64 26.36
C ARG A 81 0.20 7.04 26.73
N ASP A 82 -0.72 7.59 25.93
CA ASP A 82 -1.12 9.00 25.93
C ASP A 82 -2.59 9.18 26.31
N ARG A 83 -3.02 8.61 27.42
CA ARG A 83 -4.42 8.63 27.87
C ARG A 83 -5.07 10.02 27.90
N ARG A 84 -4.26 11.08 28.00
CA ARG A 84 -4.72 12.47 28.04
C ARG A 84 -4.51 13.23 26.73
N ASN A 85 -3.90 12.61 25.72
CA ASN A 85 -3.59 13.26 24.44
C ASN A 85 -4.62 12.89 23.38
N ALA A 86 -5.76 13.58 23.40
CA ALA A 86 -6.80 13.40 22.39
C ALA A 86 -6.33 13.76 20.97
N SER A 87 -5.32 14.63 20.81
CA SER A 87 -4.81 15.03 19.50
C SER A 87 -4.10 13.89 18.77
N ALA A 88 -3.35 13.02 19.48
CA ALA A 88 -2.71 11.85 18.88
C ALA A 88 -3.72 10.85 18.35
N LEU A 89 -4.81 10.59 19.07
CA LEU A 89 -5.87 9.69 18.64
C LEU A 89 -6.67 10.28 17.47
N THR A 90 -6.88 11.59 17.44
CA THR A 90 -7.51 12.29 16.33
C THR A 90 -6.66 12.17 15.06
N GLU A 91 -5.35 12.34 15.19
CA GLU A 91 -4.41 12.18 14.07
C GLU A 91 -4.39 10.74 13.55
N ILE A 92 -4.39 9.74 14.42
CA ILE A 92 -4.48 8.33 14.01
C ILE A 92 -5.78 8.07 13.24
N SER A 93 -6.89 8.62 13.68
CA SER A 93 -8.18 8.50 12.97
C SER A 93 -8.15 9.14 11.58
N ALA A 94 -7.47 10.27 11.43
CA ALA A 94 -7.27 10.92 10.14
C ALA A 94 -6.38 10.07 9.22
N ILE A 95 -5.29 9.54 9.75
CA ILE A 95 -4.38 8.63 9.03
C ILE A 95 -5.12 7.38 8.55
N GLU A 96 -5.93 6.75 9.40
CA GLU A 96 -6.73 5.57 9.03
C GLU A 96 -7.67 5.84 7.86
N ARG A 97 -8.33 6.99 7.83
CA ARG A 97 -9.20 7.38 6.71
C ARG A 97 -8.42 7.52 5.40
N ASP A 98 -7.26 8.17 5.46
CA ASP A 98 -6.39 8.35 4.30
C ASP A 98 -5.88 6.98 3.81
N MET A 99 -5.46 6.11 4.71
CA MET A 99 -5.01 4.77 4.37
C MET A 99 -6.10 3.91 3.76
N GLN A 100 -7.32 3.97 4.27
CA GLN A 100 -8.46 3.24 3.68
C GLN A 100 -8.76 3.71 2.26
N ARG A 101 -8.67 5.02 2.00
CA ARG A 101 -8.83 5.58 0.67
C ARG A 101 -7.74 5.09 -0.28
N ILE A 102 -6.49 5.16 0.14
CA ILE A 102 -5.34 4.72 -0.66
C ILE A 102 -5.40 3.21 -0.90
N ASP A 103 -5.81 2.42 0.08
CA ASP A 103 -5.93 0.97 -0.06
C ASP A 103 -7.01 0.58 -1.07
N ARG A 104 -8.16 1.27 -1.07
CA ARG A 104 -9.19 1.06 -2.10
C ARG A 104 -8.68 1.39 -3.49
N PHE A 105 -7.93 2.48 -3.63
CA PHE A 105 -7.31 2.86 -4.89
C PHE A 105 -6.26 1.83 -5.35
N ARG A 106 -5.41 1.37 -4.44
CA ARG A 106 -4.43 0.30 -4.70
C ARG A 106 -5.11 -1.00 -5.13
N ALA A 107 -6.16 -1.40 -4.43
CA ALA A 107 -6.93 -2.60 -4.76
C ALA A 107 -7.58 -2.49 -6.14
N LEU A 108 -8.11 -1.33 -6.50
CA LEU A 108 -8.66 -1.08 -7.83
C LEU A 108 -7.62 -1.33 -8.93
N ILE A 109 -6.39 -0.87 -8.73
CA ILE A 109 -5.31 -1.06 -9.70
C ILE A 109 -4.87 -2.53 -9.75
N ILE A 110 -4.57 -3.13 -8.60
CA ILE A 110 -3.98 -4.48 -8.54
C ILE A 110 -4.98 -5.54 -9.00
N GLN A 111 -6.25 -5.39 -8.66
CA GLN A 111 -7.30 -6.37 -8.97
C GLN A 111 -8.06 -6.05 -10.24
N GLY A 112 -8.10 -4.78 -10.64
CA GLY A 112 -8.96 -4.29 -11.70
C GLY A 112 -8.24 -3.72 -12.92
N PHE A 113 -6.91 -3.74 -12.99
CA PHE A 113 -6.20 -3.23 -14.17
C PHE A 113 -6.76 -3.86 -15.44
N HIS A 114 -7.10 -3.03 -16.42
CA HIS A 114 -7.71 -3.48 -17.65
C HIS A 114 -6.80 -3.28 -18.85
N GLN A 115 -6.44 -2.04 -19.16
CA GLN A 115 -5.53 -1.75 -20.28
C GLN A 115 -4.89 -0.38 -20.16
N PRO A 116 -3.69 -0.18 -20.76
CA PRO A 116 -3.10 1.14 -20.93
C PRO A 116 -3.97 2.04 -21.80
N GLU A 117 -3.97 3.34 -21.47
CA GLU A 117 -4.57 4.40 -22.28
C GLU A 117 -3.67 5.63 -22.34
N GLU A 118 -3.95 6.55 -23.24
CA GLU A 118 -3.24 7.82 -23.30
C GLU A 118 -3.40 8.60 -22.00
N GLY A 119 -2.27 8.98 -21.38
CA GLY A 119 -2.24 9.73 -20.12
C GLY A 119 -2.57 8.93 -18.88
N GLY A 120 -2.69 7.60 -18.98
CA GLY A 120 -2.99 6.75 -17.85
C GLY A 120 -3.33 5.31 -18.23
N PHE A 121 -4.37 4.79 -17.63
CA PHE A 121 -4.85 3.42 -17.85
C PHE A 121 -6.30 3.30 -17.38
N THR A 122 -6.95 2.22 -17.76
CA THR A 122 -8.28 1.88 -17.26
C THR A 122 -8.23 0.77 -16.24
N CYS A 123 -9.15 0.84 -15.29
CA CYS A 123 -9.40 -0.21 -14.30
C CYS A 123 -10.87 -0.60 -14.31
N ARG A 124 -11.13 -1.85 -13.97
CA ARG A 124 -12.46 -2.40 -13.77
C ARG A 124 -12.74 -2.54 -12.29
N ASP A 125 -13.78 -1.88 -11.80
CA ASP A 125 -14.17 -1.97 -10.38
C ASP A 125 -14.92 -3.27 -10.06
N GLY A 126 -15.27 -3.48 -8.79
CA GLY A 126 -15.98 -4.67 -8.34
C GLY A 126 -17.40 -4.82 -8.91
N ARG A 127 -17.95 -3.78 -9.51
CA ARG A 127 -19.24 -3.77 -10.23
C ARG A 127 -19.07 -3.90 -11.74
N ASN A 128 -17.85 -4.18 -12.19
CA ASN A 128 -17.50 -4.33 -13.60
C ASN A 128 -17.60 -3.02 -14.43
N ASN A 129 -17.61 -1.85 -13.76
CA ASN A 129 -17.52 -0.57 -14.43
C ASN A 129 -16.07 -0.25 -14.75
N ILE A 130 -15.84 0.33 -15.95
CA ILE A 130 -14.51 0.75 -16.38
C ILE A 130 -14.31 2.20 -15.95
N GLN A 131 -13.19 2.44 -15.27
CA GLN A 131 -12.77 3.77 -14.81
C GLN A 131 -11.41 4.11 -15.41
N HIS A 132 -11.25 5.34 -15.86
CA HIS A 132 -9.95 5.86 -16.26
C HIS A 132 -9.17 6.36 -15.04
N VAL A 133 -7.90 5.97 -14.93
CA VAL A 133 -6.96 6.45 -13.93
C VAL A 133 -5.85 7.21 -14.63
N ALA A 134 -5.74 8.49 -14.37
CA ALA A 134 -4.67 9.33 -14.90
C ALA A 134 -3.35 9.10 -14.12
N PHE A 135 -2.22 9.28 -14.77
CA PHE A 135 -0.90 9.22 -14.11
C PHE A 135 -0.79 10.24 -12.98
N ASP A 136 -1.33 11.45 -13.16
CA ASP A 136 -1.32 12.48 -12.12
C ASP A 136 -2.08 12.05 -10.87
N GLN A 137 -3.18 11.32 -11.04
CA GLN A 137 -3.95 10.74 -9.93
C GLN A 137 -3.12 9.69 -9.19
N LEU A 138 -2.43 8.83 -9.92
CA LEU A 138 -1.54 7.82 -9.33
C LEU A 138 -0.38 8.47 -8.56
N ASP A 139 0.27 9.48 -9.13
CA ASP A 139 1.33 10.24 -8.47
C ASP A 139 0.83 10.96 -7.22
N GLY A 140 -0.39 11.51 -7.26
CA GLY A 140 -1.05 12.12 -6.11
C GLY A 140 -1.29 11.13 -4.97
N GLU A 141 -1.71 9.90 -5.28
CA GLU A 141 -1.91 8.86 -4.27
C GLU A 141 -0.58 8.34 -3.68
N ILE A 142 0.47 8.26 -4.47
CA ILE A 142 1.82 7.92 -3.99
C ILE A 142 2.32 9.01 -3.02
N SER A 143 2.15 10.28 -3.37
CA SER A 143 2.51 11.40 -2.50
C SER A 143 1.70 11.42 -1.20
N ALA A 144 0.41 11.09 -1.26
CA ALA A 144 -0.45 10.95 -0.08
C ALA A 144 0.05 9.82 0.83
N LEU A 145 0.50 8.70 0.25
CA LEU A 145 1.05 7.58 0.99
C LEU A 145 2.36 7.96 1.71
N GLU A 146 3.24 8.70 1.05
CA GLU A 146 4.47 9.23 1.66
C GLU A 146 4.16 10.19 2.82
N SER A 147 3.16 11.03 2.67
CA SER A 147 2.67 11.92 3.73
C SER A 147 2.13 11.14 4.94
N VAL A 148 1.36 10.10 4.69
CA VAL A 148 0.85 9.18 5.74
C VAL A 148 2.01 8.53 6.49
N ALA A 149 3.03 8.05 5.78
CA ALA A 149 4.21 7.45 6.39
C ALA A 149 4.92 8.42 7.35
N ASN A 150 5.12 9.68 6.92
CA ASN A 150 5.73 10.70 7.76
C ASN A 150 4.89 11.03 9.01
N ARG A 151 3.58 11.13 8.86
CA ARG A 151 2.64 11.37 9.96
C ARG A 151 2.63 10.22 10.97
N LEU A 152 2.68 8.97 10.49
CA LEU A 152 2.79 7.79 11.36
C LEU A 152 4.07 7.78 12.18
N LEU A 153 5.19 8.18 11.59
CA LEU A 153 6.46 8.25 12.32
C LEU A 153 6.45 9.33 13.39
N ALA A 154 5.67 10.40 13.21
CA ALA A 154 5.56 11.51 14.16
C ALA A 154 4.61 11.21 15.35
N VAL A 155 3.74 10.24 15.24
CA VAL A 155 2.84 9.79 16.32
C VAL A 155 3.62 8.93 17.30
#